data_de39d595585f70e9c2f027fc068ae710
#
_entry.id   de39d595585f70e9c2f027fc068ae710
#
_cell.length_a   1.000
_cell.length_b   1.000
_cell.length_c   1.000
_cell.angle_alpha   90.00
_cell.angle_beta   90.00
_cell.angle_gamma   90.00
#
_symmetry.space_group_name_H-M   'P 1'
#
loop_
_entity.id
_entity.type
_entity.pdbx_description
1 polymer ?
#
loop_
_entity_poly.entity_id
_entity_poly.type
_entity_poly.pdbx_seq_one_letter_code
_entity_poly.pdbx_strand_id
1 'polypeptide(L)'
;MTPPAALGPVVLDVAGTQLTPDDRRRLCHPLVGMVILFARNFTGPAQLAELCREIHELRDPPLRIAVDHEGGRVQRFRAGFTHIPPMAALGRRWDEDVLDACKVALAAGFVLGAELRARGVDLSFTPVLDLDWGRSAVIGDRALHADPRVVTVLANQLSHGLALAGMANCGKHFPGHGWAAADSHVDVPVDERSFEAILAADAAPYGWMGTGLDAVMPAHVVFPAVDVQPAGFSPRWIREILRGRLGFTGAVFSDDLCMAGARVAGDVVASAQAALAAGCDFVLVCNDSAAADQLLAHLQWRRTPAFDERLARLGPRDGPPAPAQVLQTARYRAALQDLASLGGGPTPAR
;
A
#
# COMPACT_ATOMS: atom_id res chain seq x y z
N MET A 1 32.78 -15.40 -5.45
CA MET A 1 31.62 -14.56 -5.79
C MET A 1 30.85 -14.32 -4.52
N THR A 2 30.75 -13.08 -4.08
CA THR A 2 29.87 -12.71 -2.95
C THR A 2 28.44 -13.04 -3.39
N PRO A 3 27.62 -13.73 -2.57
CA PRO A 3 26.22 -13.97 -2.95
C PRO A 3 25.55 -12.62 -3.20
N PRO A 4 24.62 -12.54 -4.17
CA PRO A 4 23.91 -11.29 -4.44
C PRO A 4 23.29 -10.77 -3.13
N ALA A 5 23.43 -9.48 -2.88
CA ALA A 5 22.95 -8.87 -1.65
C ALA A 5 21.41 -8.99 -1.60
N ALA A 6 20.92 -9.90 -0.78
CA ALA A 6 19.50 -10.17 -0.63
C ALA A 6 18.72 -8.93 -0.18
N LEU A 7 17.48 -8.75 -0.66
CA LEU A 7 16.60 -7.65 -0.24
C LEU A 7 16.19 -7.82 1.22
N GLY A 8 16.23 -6.72 2.01
CA GLY A 8 15.87 -6.71 3.43
C GLY A 8 14.44 -6.21 3.71
N PRO A 9 14.09 -6.01 5.00
CA PRO A 9 12.74 -5.66 5.42
C PRO A 9 12.45 -4.15 5.39
N VAL A 10 13.45 -3.29 5.12
CA VAL A 10 13.29 -1.84 5.24
C VAL A 10 12.81 -1.24 3.93
N VAL A 11 11.79 -0.41 4.03
CA VAL A 11 11.25 0.42 2.95
C VAL A 11 11.63 1.86 3.24
N LEU A 12 12.36 2.50 2.32
CA LEU A 12 12.79 3.90 2.43
C LEU A 12 12.22 4.74 1.30
N ASP A 13 12.20 6.04 1.48
CA ASP A 13 11.94 7.00 0.43
C ASP A 13 13.24 7.59 -0.14
N VAL A 14 13.10 8.47 -1.15
CA VAL A 14 14.19 9.22 -1.74
C VAL A 14 13.89 10.72 -1.74
N ALA A 15 14.95 11.52 -1.74
CA ALA A 15 14.85 12.96 -1.48
C ALA A 15 14.08 13.72 -2.56
N GLY A 16 14.28 13.39 -3.84
CA GLY A 16 13.75 14.18 -4.95
C GLY A 16 13.48 13.36 -6.22
N THR A 17 13.54 14.04 -7.35
CA THR A 17 13.26 13.48 -8.68
C THR A 17 14.44 12.74 -9.31
N GLN A 18 15.58 12.72 -8.64
CA GLN A 18 16.81 12.01 -9.00
C GLN A 18 17.47 11.50 -7.71
N LEU A 19 18.22 10.40 -7.80
CA LEU A 19 18.94 9.85 -6.66
C LEU A 19 20.15 10.70 -6.29
N THR A 20 20.19 11.16 -5.04
CA THR A 20 21.40 11.77 -4.46
C THR A 20 22.46 10.72 -4.13
N PRO A 21 23.72 11.09 -3.89
CA PRO A 21 24.74 10.17 -3.38
C PRO A 21 24.31 9.46 -2.07
N ASP A 22 23.62 10.18 -1.17
CA ASP A 22 23.12 9.61 0.08
C ASP A 22 21.97 8.64 -0.15
N ASP A 23 21.05 8.92 -1.07
CA ASP A 23 20.01 7.97 -1.46
C ASP A 23 20.65 6.67 -1.98
N ARG A 24 21.62 6.76 -2.89
CA ARG A 24 22.33 5.59 -3.42
C ARG A 24 23.01 4.78 -2.31
N ARG A 25 23.68 5.46 -1.37
CA ARG A 25 24.33 4.81 -0.23
C ARG A 25 23.32 4.03 0.62
N ARG A 26 22.17 4.67 0.97
CA ARG A 26 21.10 4.03 1.77
C ARG A 26 20.47 2.86 1.02
N LEU A 27 20.11 3.04 -0.23
CA LEU A 27 19.43 2.03 -1.04
C LEU A 27 20.33 0.81 -1.35
N CYS A 28 21.65 0.98 -1.37
CA CYS A 28 22.57 -0.15 -1.48
C CYS A 28 22.75 -0.93 -0.18
N HIS A 29 22.18 -0.47 0.95
CA HIS A 29 22.33 -1.17 2.23
C HIS A 29 21.56 -2.51 2.22
N PRO A 30 22.13 -3.63 2.76
CA PRO A 30 21.51 -4.96 2.73
C PRO A 30 20.11 -5.04 3.38
N LEU A 31 19.84 -4.20 4.38
CA LEU A 31 18.54 -4.15 5.04
C LEU A 31 17.45 -3.52 4.18
N VAL A 32 17.78 -2.79 3.11
CA VAL A 32 16.78 -2.17 2.25
C VAL A 32 16.29 -3.19 1.21
N GLY A 33 14.98 -3.31 1.09
CA GLY A 33 14.34 -4.21 0.12
C GLY A 33 13.42 -3.47 -0.85
N MET A 34 12.96 -2.27 -0.46
CA MET A 34 11.96 -1.54 -1.21
C MET A 34 12.13 -0.02 -1.09
N VAL A 35 11.63 0.71 -2.09
CA VAL A 35 11.55 2.17 -2.10
C VAL A 35 10.08 2.57 -2.19
N ILE A 36 9.64 3.56 -1.41
CA ILE A 36 8.35 4.21 -1.57
C ILE A 36 8.53 5.61 -2.18
N LEU A 37 7.75 5.91 -3.22
CA LEU A 37 7.77 7.21 -3.90
C LEU A 37 6.59 8.08 -3.49
N PHE A 38 6.83 9.39 -3.42
CA PHE A 38 5.86 10.43 -3.07
C PHE A 38 5.69 11.43 -4.23
N ALA A 39 4.75 12.37 -4.08
CA ALA A 39 4.51 13.42 -5.08
C ALA A 39 5.77 14.25 -5.39
N ARG A 40 6.67 14.46 -4.39
CA ARG A 40 7.94 15.17 -4.59
C ARG A 40 8.92 14.47 -5.54
N ASN A 41 8.74 13.18 -5.78
CA ASN A 41 9.59 12.38 -6.65
C ASN A 41 9.10 12.39 -8.12
N PHE A 42 8.12 13.24 -8.45
CA PHE A 42 7.43 13.21 -9.72
C PHE A 42 7.32 14.60 -10.36
N THR A 43 7.80 14.74 -11.61
CA THR A 43 7.59 15.91 -12.46
C THR A 43 6.94 15.56 -13.79
N GLY A 44 6.91 14.26 -14.14
CA GLY A 44 6.27 13.77 -15.36
C GLY A 44 6.59 12.28 -15.58
N PRO A 45 5.82 11.61 -16.48
CA PRO A 45 5.95 10.15 -16.67
C PRO A 45 7.33 9.69 -17.14
N ALA A 46 8.02 10.47 -17.98
CA ALA A 46 9.35 10.12 -18.49
C ALA A 46 10.42 10.23 -17.38
N GLN A 47 10.35 11.28 -16.56
CA GLN A 47 11.25 11.45 -15.41
C GLN A 47 11.04 10.32 -14.37
N LEU A 48 9.77 9.96 -14.09
CA LEU A 48 9.46 8.86 -13.18
C LEU A 48 10.03 7.53 -13.68
N ALA A 49 9.87 7.23 -14.97
CA ALA A 49 10.40 6.00 -15.57
C ALA A 49 11.94 5.94 -15.46
N GLU A 50 12.62 7.07 -15.64
CA GLU A 50 14.07 7.16 -15.47
C GLU A 50 14.49 6.95 -14.02
N LEU A 51 13.81 7.57 -13.05
CA LEU A 51 14.07 7.37 -11.61
C LEU A 51 13.85 5.90 -11.21
N CYS A 52 12.77 5.28 -11.67
CA CYS A 52 12.49 3.88 -11.38
C CYS A 52 13.56 2.95 -12.00
N ARG A 53 13.98 3.21 -13.23
CA ARG A 53 15.07 2.47 -13.88
C ARG A 53 16.36 2.58 -13.08
N GLU A 54 16.72 3.79 -12.67
CA GLU A 54 17.92 4.05 -11.86
C GLU A 54 17.89 3.30 -10.52
N ILE A 55 16.72 3.27 -9.84
CA ILE A 55 16.54 2.52 -8.58
C ILE A 55 16.70 1.01 -8.82
N HIS A 56 16.08 0.46 -9.86
CA HIS A 56 16.18 -0.97 -10.17
C HIS A 56 17.62 -1.39 -10.50
N GLU A 57 18.38 -0.54 -11.17
CA GLU A 57 19.77 -0.81 -11.56
C GLU A 57 20.78 -0.73 -10.42
N LEU A 58 20.40 -0.20 -9.24
CA LEU A 58 21.31 -0.09 -8.10
C LEU A 58 21.76 -1.45 -7.56
N ARG A 59 20.94 -2.48 -7.69
CA ARG A 59 21.18 -3.78 -7.04
C ARG A 59 20.67 -4.94 -7.90
N ASP A 60 21.24 -6.11 -7.65
CA ASP A 60 20.75 -7.42 -8.09
C ASP A 60 20.56 -8.31 -6.85
N PRO A 61 19.33 -8.78 -6.54
CA PRO A 61 18.07 -8.48 -7.23
C PRO A 61 17.64 -7.01 -7.06
N PRO A 62 16.86 -6.46 -8.05
CA PRO A 62 16.44 -5.07 -8.03
C PRO A 62 15.52 -4.76 -6.84
N LEU A 63 15.66 -3.55 -6.27
CA LEU A 63 14.75 -3.04 -5.25
C LEU A 63 13.33 -2.98 -5.80
N ARG A 64 12.33 -3.25 -4.96
CA ARG A 64 10.92 -3.04 -5.33
C ARG A 64 10.56 -1.58 -5.14
N ILE A 65 9.69 -1.06 -5.99
CA ILE A 65 9.23 0.34 -5.95
C ILE A 65 7.73 0.36 -5.65
N ALA A 66 7.36 1.06 -4.58
CA ALA A 66 5.99 1.23 -4.13
C ALA A 66 5.55 2.70 -4.17
N VAL A 67 4.25 2.94 -4.12
CA VAL A 67 3.64 4.26 -4.03
C VAL A 67 2.27 4.20 -3.35
N ASP A 68 1.83 5.29 -2.70
CA ASP A 68 0.43 5.50 -2.37
C ASP A 68 -0.29 6.12 -3.58
N HIS A 69 -0.95 5.30 -4.36
CA HIS A 69 -1.67 5.73 -5.54
C HIS A 69 -3.05 5.08 -5.53
N GLU A 70 -3.96 5.66 -4.75
CA GLU A 70 -5.28 5.11 -4.48
C GLU A 70 -6.34 5.65 -5.45
N GLY A 71 -6.18 6.90 -5.84
CA GLY A 71 -7.16 7.76 -6.51
C GLY A 71 -7.54 8.96 -5.64
N GLY A 72 -8.42 9.83 -6.13
CA GLY A 72 -8.87 11.00 -5.43
C GLY A 72 -7.72 11.89 -4.93
N ARG A 73 -7.77 12.25 -3.65
CA ARG A 73 -6.72 13.09 -3.02
C ARG A 73 -5.40 12.34 -2.78
N VAL A 74 -5.43 11.00 -2.70
CA VAL A 74 -4.24 10.16 -2.52
C VAL A 74 -3.84 9.52 -3.85
N GLN A 75 -3.58 10.36 -4.83
CA GLN A 75 -2.99 10.00 -6.11
C GLN A 75 -1.70 10.82 -6.27
N ARG A 76 -0.53 10.20 -6.06
CA ARG A 76 0.77 10.92 -6.00
C ARG A 76 1.22 11.43 -7.36
N PHE A 77 0.96 10.68 -8.43
CA PHE A 77 1.32 11.06 -9.79
C PHE A 77 0.07 11.48 -10.55
N ARG A 78 0.06 12.71 -11.07
CA ARG A 78 -1.14 13.29 -11.69
C ARG A 78 -0.93 13.65 -13.16
N ALA A 79 -0.01 14.55 -13.47
CA ALA A 79 0.24 14.98 -14.83
C ALA A 79 0.69 13.81 -15.72
N GLY A 80 -0.03 13.53 -16.81
CA GLY A 80 0.24 12.41 -17.72
C GLY A 80 -0.17 11.03 -17.17
N PHE A 81 -0.91 10.98 -16.05
CA PHE A 81 -1.64 9.82 -15.54
C PHE A 81 -3.14 10.06 -15.62
N THR A 82 -3.90 8.98 -15.69
CA THR A 82 -5.36 9.05 -15.61
C THR A 82 -5.77 9.47 -14.19
N HIS A 83 -6.62 10.48 -14.08
CA HIS A 83 -7.26 10.80 -12.81
C HIS A 83 -8.24 9.68 -12.42
N ILE A 84 -7.95 9.01 -11.32
CA ILE A 84 -8.85 8.03 -10.71
C ILE A 84 -9.71 8.78 -9.67
N PRO A 85 -11.05 8.73 -9.75
CA PRO A 85 -11.91 9.36 -8.77
C PRO A 85 -11.67 8.84 -7.35
N PRO A 86 -12.09 9.57 -6.30
CA PRO A 86 -12.05 9.03 -4.94
C PRO A 86 -12.89 7.77 -4.84
N MET A 87 -12.45 6.80 -4.04
CA MET A 87 -13.06 5.47 -3.95
C MET A 87 -14.53 5.49 -3.54
N ALA A 88 -14.97 6.50 -2.78
CA ALA A 88 -16.39 6.72 -2.46
C ALA A 88 -17.28 6.90 -3.70
N ALA A 89 -16.73 7.30 -4.86
CA ALA A 89 -17.49 7.36 -6.09
C ALA A 89 -17.93 5.97 -6.58
N LEU A 90 -17.10 4.94 -6.34
CA LEU A 90 -17.47 3.54 -6.64
C LEU A 90 -18.58 3.03 -5.70
N GLY A 91 -18.52 3.42 -4.41
CA GLY A 91 -19.60 3.11 -3.46
C GLY A 91 -20.94 3.72 -3.85
N ARG A 92 -20.95 5.01 -4.22
CA ARG A 92 -22.16 5.65 -4.74
C ARG A 92 -22.69 4.99 -6.02
N ARG A 93 -21.79 4.59 -6.92
CA ARG A 93 -22.19 3.84 -8.13
C ARG A 93 -22.77 2.47 -7.77
N TRP A 94 -22.26 1.82 -6.74
CA TRP A 94 -22.82 0.56 -6.23
C TRP A 94 -24.28 0.72 -5.79
N ASP A 95 -24.61 1.81 -5.10
CA ASP A 95 -25.97 2.09 -4.67
C ASP A 95 -26.95 2.34 -5.83
N GLU A 96 -26.44 2.76 -7.00
CA GLU A 96 -27.21 2.98 -8.22
C GLU A 96 -27.27 1.73 -9.12
N ASP A 97 -26.11 1.11 -9.39
CA ASP A 97 -25.93 -0.05 -10.28
C ASP A 97 -24.72 -0.89 -9.84
N VAL A 98 -25.02 -2.02 -9.20
CA VAL A 98 -24.01 -2.97 -8.67
C VAL A 98 -23.08 -3.50 -9.76
N LEU A 99 -23.62 -3.85 -10.93
CA LEU A 99 -22.85 -4.46 -12.01
C LEU A 99 -21.90 -3.43 -12.66
N ASP A 100 -22.39 -2.21 -12.88
CA ASP A 100 -21.56 -1.14 -13.40
C ASP A 100 -20.48 -0.74 -12.39
N ALA A 101 -20.80 -0.64 -11.10
CA ALA A 101 -19.81 -0.37 -10.05
C ALA A 101 -18.68 -1.41 -10.03
N CYS A 102 -19.00 -2.69 -10.13
CA CYS A 102 -18.00 -3.77 -10.20
C CYS A 102 -17.11 -3.63 -11.46
N LYS A 103 -17.72 -3.36 -12.61
CA LYS A 103 -17.00 -3.15 -13.87
C LYS A 103 -16.04 -1.97 -13.79
N VAL A 104 -16.52 -0.84 -13.27
CA VAL A 104 -15.69 0.38 -13.15
C VAL A 104 -14.62 0.23 -12.08
N ALA A 105 -14.85 -0.49 -10.97
CA ALA A 105 -13.83 -0.79 -9.98
C ALA A 105 -12.69 -1.65 -10.57
N LEU A 106 -13.01 -2.66 -11.38
CA LEU A 106 -12.02 -3.44 -12.12
C LEU A 106 -11.22 -2.56 -13.10
N ALA A 107 -11.91 -1.70 -13.85
CA ALA A 107 -11.29 -0.75 -14.77
C ALA A 107 -10.33 0.22 -14.03
N ALA A 108 -10.75 0.75 -12.86
CA ALA A 108 -9.92 1.63 -12.04
C ALA A 108 -8.63 0.94 -11.60
N GLY A 109 -8.72 -0.27 -11.05
CA GLY A 109 -7.53 -1.04 -10.67
C GLY A 109 -6.62 -1.36 -11.84
N PHE A 110 -7.20 -1.72 -13.00
CA PHE A 110 -6.42 -2.04 -14.20
C PHE A 110 -5.68 -0.81 -14.76
N VAL A 111 -6.34 0.33 -14.88
CA VAL A 111 -5.72 1.58 -15.39
C VAL A 111 -4.62 2.04 -14.43
N LEU A 112 -4.91 2.07 -13.13
CA LEU A 112 -3.94 2.41 -12.09
C LEU A 112 -2.68 1.54 -12.18
N GLY A 113 -2.86 0.23 -12.17
CA GLY A 113 -1.74 -0.72 -12.25
C GLY A 113 -0.98 -0.63 -13.57
N ALA A 114 -1.68 -0.54 -14.71
CA ALA A 114 -1.06 -0.46 -16.03
C ALA A 114 -0.19 0.78 -16.20
N GLU A 115 -0.66 1.93 -15.75
CA GLU A 115 0.08 3.19 -15.86
C GLU A 115 1.32 3.20 -14.95
N LEU A 116 1.20 2.71 -13.72
CA LEU A 116 2.32 2.61 -12.78
C LEU A 116 3.38 1.61 -13.28
N ARG A 117 2.94 0.40 -13.68
CA ARG A 117 3.83 -0.64 -14.21
C ARG A 117 4.57 -0.18 -15.47
N ALA A 118 3.91 0.56 -16.34
CA ALA A 118 4.54 1.12 -17.54
C ALA A 118 5.66 2.15 -17.25
N ARG A 119 5.77 2.63 -16.01
CA ARG A 119 6.84 3.55 -15.53
C ARG A 119 7.79 2.90 -14.54
N GLY A 120 7.67 1.57 -14.32
CA GLY A 120 8.60 0.83 -13.46
C GLY A 120 8.21 0.79 -11.98
N VAL A 121 7.00 1.21 -11.59
CA VAL A 121 6.50 1.03 -10.22
C VAL A 121 5.92 -0.37 -10.06
N ASP A 122 6.27 -1.06 -8.98
CA ASP A 122 5.96 -2.48 -8.77
C ASP A 122 4.70 -2.71 -7.92
N LEU A 123 4.40 -1.81 -6.98
CA LEU A 123 3.32 -1.96 -6.01
C LEU A 123 2.62 -0.62 -5.76
N SER A 124 1.29 -0.62 -5.65
CA SER A 124 0.56 0.47 -5.00
C SER A 124 -0.04 -0.02 -3.68
N PHE A 125 0.09 0.81 -2.61
CA PHE A 125 -0.57 0.55 -1.33
C PHE A 125 -2.08 0.85 -1.44
N THR A 126 -2.79 -0.02 -2.15
CA THR A 126 -4.24 0.01 -2.40
C THR A 126 -4.74 -1.44 -2.55
N PRO A 127 -5.99 -1.77 -2.20
CA PRO A 127 -7.12 -0.90 -1.86
C PRO A 127 -7.15 -0.44 -0.40
N VAL A 128 -7.86 0.68 -0.16
CA VAL A 128 -8.31 1.05 1.18
C VAL A 128 -9.53 0.21 1.53
N LEU A 129 -9.46 -0.53 2.65
CA LEU A 129 -10.54 -1.39 3.15
C LEU A 129 -11.26 -0.80 4.36
N ASP A 130 -10.82 0.38 4.81
CA ASP A 130 -11.47 1.10 5.90
C ASP A 130 -12.92 1.42 5.53
N LEU A 131 -13.84 1.23 6.50
CA LEU A 131 -15.25 1.52 6.31
C LEU A 131 -15.52 3.02 6.49
N ASP A 132 -16.46 3.55 5.71
CA ASP A 132 -16.95 4.91 5.88
C ASP A 132 -17.93 5.00 7.06
N TRP A 133 -17.42 5.31 8.23
CA TRP A 133 -18.21 5.58 9.43
C TRP A 133 -18.64 7.05 9.53
N GLY A 134 -18.27 7.90 8.57
CA GLY A 134 -18.53 9.35 8.62
C GLY A 134 -17.79 10.09 9.73
N ARG A 135 -16.75 9.48 10.35
CA ARG A 135 -16.05 9.99 11.55
C ARG A 135 -14.60 10.39 11.30
N SER A 136 -13.90 9.64 10.46
CA SER A 136 -12.48 9.84 10.21
C SER A 136 -12.27 10.76 9.00
N ALA A 137 -11.76 11.97 9.23
CA ALA A 137 -11.35 12.87 8.15
C ALA A 137 -10.13 12.36 7.37
N VAL A 138 -9.32 11.49 7.99
CA VAL A 138 -8.17 10.84 7.35
C VAL A 138 -8.62 9.85 6.27
N ILE A 139 -9.67 9.09 6.55
CA ILE A 139 -10.25 8.13 5.62
C ILE A 139 -11.20 8.85 4.66
N GLY A 140 -12.30 9.41 5.14
CA GLY A 140 -13.25 10.17 4.35
C GLY A 140 -13.60 9.48 3.02
N ASP A 141 -13.48 10.19 1.91
CA ASP A 141 -13.77 9.71 0.55
C ASP A 141 -12.80 8.66 -0.03
N ARG A 142 -11.76 8.28 0.74
CA ARG A 142 -10.89 7.15 0.42
C ARG A 142 -11.60 5.81 0.66
N ALA A 143 -12.57 5.76 1.59
CA ALA A 143 -13.38 4.57 1.81
C ALA A 143 -14.27 4.26 0.60
N LEU A 144 -14.40 2.98 0.29
CA LEU A 144 -15.29 2.51 -0.76
C LEU A 144 -16.78 2.64 -0.35
N HIS A 145 -17.11 2.23 0.88
CA HIS A 145 -18.49 2.23 1.38
C HIS A 145 -18.53 2.02 2.91
N ALA A 146 -19.69 2.19 3.55
CA ALA A 146 -19.92 1.87 4.96
C ALA A 146 -20.19 0.38 5.22
N ASP A 147 -20.74 -0.36 4.25
CA ASP A 147 -21.02 -1.79 4.38
C ASP A 147 -19.77 -2.62 4.03
N PRO A 148 -19.26 -3.46 4.94
CA PRO A 148 -18.07 -4.28 4.72
C PRO A 148 -18.23 -5.27 3.55
N ARG A 149 -19.45 -5.69 3.20
CA ARG A 149 -19.71 -6.57 2.05
C ARG A 149 -19.49 -5.83 0.74
N VAL A 150 -19.97 -4.60 0.65
CA VAL A 150 -19.76 -3.72 -0.52
C VAL A 150 -18.28 -3.42 -0.69
N VAL A 151 -17.60 -3.02 0.41
CA VAL A 151 -16.15 -2.81 0.42
C VAL A 151 -15.41 -4.04 -0.10
N THR A 152 -15.76 -5.24 0.39
CA THR A 152 -15.12 -6.49 -0.04
C THR A 152 -15.28 -6.73 -1.54
N VAL A 153 -16.47 -6.57 -2.08
CA VAL A 153 -16.74 -6.84 -3.51
C VAL A 153 -16.01 -5.83 -4.38
N LEU A 154 -16.12 -4.53 -4.10
CA LEU A 154 -15.46 -3.49 -4.89
C LEU A 154 -13.92 -3.56 -4.78
N ALA A 155 -13.39 -3.81 -3.59
CA ALA A 155 -11.95 -3.99 -3.38
C ALA A 155 -11.40 -5.23 -4.11
N ASN A 156 -12.16 -6.33 -4.17
CA ASN A 156 -11.78 -7.50 -4.97
C ASN A 156 -11.72 -7.16 -6.47
N GLN A 157 -12.69 -6.40 -7.00
CA GLN A 157 -12.66 -5.98 -8.41
C GLN A 157 -11.45 -5.07 -8.70
N LEU A 158 -11.18 -4.11 -7.83
CA LEU A 158 -10.02 -3.24 -7.94
C LEU A 158 -8.71 -4.04 -7.89
N SER A 159 -8.59 -4.97 -6.95
CA SER A 159 -7.43 -5.87 -6.81
C SER A 159 -7.25 -6.77 -8.03
N HIS A 160 -8.35 -7.26 -8.59
CA HIS A 160 -8.34 -8.03 -9.83
C HIS A 160 -7.84 -7.18 -11.01
N GLY A 161 -8.27 -5.91 -11.10
CA GLY A 161 -7.75 -4.97 -12.09
C GLY A 161 -6.24 -4.76 -11.98
N LEU A 162 -5.72 -4.55 -10.75
CA LEU A 162 -4.28 -4.47 -10.49
C LEU A 162 -3.54 -5.75 -10.94
N ALA A 163 -4.08 -6.91 -10.59
CA ALA A 163 -3.49 -8.21 -10.98
C ALA A 163 -3.46 -8.42 -12.51
N LEU A 164 -4.49 -7.96 -13.24
CA LEU A 164 -4.51 -7.97 -14.72
C LEU A 164 -3.44 -7.05 -15.33
N ALA A 165 -3.01 -6.03 -14.61
CA ALA A 165 -1.89 -5.18 -14.99
C ALA A 165 -0.51 -5.70 -14.52
N GLY A 166 -0.47 -6.87 -13.85
CA GLY A 166 0.75 -7.47 -13.30
C GLY A 166 1.24 -6.81 -12.02
N MET A 167 0.37 -6.10 -11.29
CA MET A 167 0.70 -5.39 -10.04
C MET A 167 0.11 -6.12 -8.84
N ALA A 168 0.89 -6.24 -7.76
CA ALA A 168 0.41 -6.69 -6.45
C ALA A 168 -0.42 -5.59 -5.75
N ASN A 169 -1.22 -5.99 -4.77
CA ASN A 169 -2.08 -5.09 -4.00
C ASN A 169 -1.72 -5.11 -2.50
N CYS A 170 -2.21 -4.10 -1.75
CA CYS A 170 -2.05 -4.01 -0.30
C CYS A 170 -3.30 -3.44 0.35
N GLY A 171 -4.04 -4.28 1.06
CA GLY A 171 -5.22 -3.83 1.83
C GLY A 171 -4.83 -3.03 3.07
N LYS A 172 -5.45 -1.89 3.31
CA LYS A 172 -5.14 -1.01 4.45
C LYS A 172 -6.38 -0.27 4.98
N HIS A 173 -6.42 0.12 6.24
CA HIS A 173 -5.43 -0.03 7.32
C HIS A 173 -5.98 -1.01 8.37
N PHE A 174 -5.50 -2.23 8.40
CA PHE A 174 -6.01 -3.32 9.25
C PHE A 174 -5.94 -2.98 10.76
N PRO A 175 -6.95 -3.31 11.57
CA PRO A 175 -8.24 -3.90 11.21
C PRO A 175 -9.25 -2.88 10.64
N GLY A 176 -9.02 -1.55 10.77
CA GLY A 176 -9.82 -0.45 10.26
C GLY A 176 -9.46 0.87 10.94
N HIS A 177 -9.38 1.95 10.17
CA HIS A 177 -9.11 3.32 10.66
C HIS A 177 -10.33 4.24 10.56
N GLY A 178 -11.43 3.76 9.97
CA GLY A 178 -12.60 4.59 9.65
C GLY A 178 -13.40 5.06 10.87
N TRP A 179 -13.35 4.34 12.00
CA TRP A 179 -14.05 4.69 13.24
C TRP A 179 -13.29 5.74 14.06
N ALA A 180 -11.98 5.66 14.12
CA ALA A 180 -11.16 6.56 14.91
C ALA A 180 -11.15 7.97 14.29
N ALA A 181 -11.56 8.98 15.07
CA ALA A 181 -11.64 10.37 14.59
C ALA A 181 -10.28 11.07 14.55
N ALA A 182 -9.35 10.70 15.44
CA ALA A 182 -8.02 11.28 15.50
C ALA A 182 -7.17 10.87 14.29
N ASP A 183 -6.30 11.78 13.86
CA ASP A 183 -5.34 11.54 12.78
C ASP A 183 -4.06 10.92 13.34
N SER A 184 -3.72 9.71 12.90
CA SER A 184 -2.50 8.98 13.30
C SER A 184 -1.19 9.68 12.94
N HIS A 185 -1.22 10.70 12.07
CA HIS A 185 -0.07 11.54 11.79
C HIS A 185 0.28 12.51 12.91
N VAL A 186 -0.70 12.87 13.74
CA VAL A 186 -0.55 13.90 14.80
C VAL A 186 -0.84 13.40 16.21
N ASP A 187 -1.59 12.30 16.36
CA ASP A 187 -1.98 11.73 17.65
C ASP A 187 -2.10 10.20 17.54
N VAL A 188 -2.34 9.51 18.66
CA VAL A 188 -2.59 8.07 18.71
C VAL A 188 -4.09 7.83 18.70
N PRO A 189 -4.70 7.44 17.56
CA PRO A 189 -6.13 7.19 17.48
C PRO A 189 -6.51 5.96 18.32
N VAL A 190 -7.69 6.00 18.93
CA VAL A 190 -8.25 4.91 19.74
C VAL A 190 -9.62 4.54 19.22
N ASP A 191 -9.87 3.23 19.10
CA ASP A 191 -11.18 2.65 18.81
C ASP A 191 -11.61 1.77 19.99
N GLU A 192 -12.56 2.26 20.78
CA GLU A 192 -13.02 1.63 22.02
C GLU A 192 -14.11 0.57 21.81
N ARG A 193 -14.49 0.27 20.58
CA ARG A 193 -15.48 -0.77 20.28
C ARG A 193 -15.05 -2.15 20.74
N SER A 194 -16.01 -3.04 20.97
CA SER A 194 -15.70 -4.42 21.33
C SER A 194 -15.00 -5.15 20.19
N PHE A 195 -14.24 -6.18 20.53
CA PHE A 195 -13.56 -7.02 19.56
C PHE A 195 -14.54 -7.64 18.54
N GLU A 196 -15.70 -8.08 19.00
CA GLU A 196 -16.74 -8.68 18.15
C GLU A 196 -17.28 -7.68 17.14
N ALA A 197 -17.48 -6.41 17.54
CA ALA A 197 -17.95 -5.36 16.65
C ALA A 197 -16.91 -5.05 15.57
N ILE A 198 -15.63 -4.92 15.93
CA ILE A 198 -14.53 -4.68 14.99
C ILE A 198 -14.38 -5.87 14.03
N LEU A 199 -14.43 -7.09 14.56
CA LEU A 199 -14.27 -8.30 13.76
C LEU A 199 -15.42 -8.51 12.76
N ALA A 200 -16.67 -8.18 13.17
CA ALA A 200 -17.84 -8.33 12.32
C ALA A 200 -17.96 -7.25 11.22
N ALA A 201 -17.29 -6.11 11.40
CA ALA A 201 -17.36 -4.98 10.48
C ALA A 201 -16.00 -4.69 9.83
N ASP A 202 -15.11 -3.99 10.53
CA ASP A 202 -13.89 -3.41 9.93
C ASP A 202 -12.86 -4.47 9.53
N ALA A 203 -12.70 -5.54 10.32
CA ALA A 203 -11.78 -6.64 10.01
C ALA A 203 -12.37 -7.67 9.02
N ALA A 204 -13.68 -7.67 8.81
CA ALA A 204 -14.37 -8.68 7.98
C ALA A 204 -13.86 -8.70 6.52
N PRO A 205 -13.64 -7.56 5.82
CA PRO A 205 -13.12 -7.56 4.45
C PRO A 205 -11.80 -8.32 4.30
N TYR A 206 -10.91 -8.25 5.30
CA TYR A 206 -9.62 -8.95 5.25
C TYR A 206 -9.77 -10.48 5.27
N GLY A 207 -10.73 -11.00 6.02
CA GLY A 207 -11.05 -12.42 6.02
C GLY A 207 -11.79 -12.86 4.75
N TRP A 208 -12.73 -12.04 4.26
CA TRP A 208 -13.54 -12.39 3.09
C TRP A 208 -12.79 -12.28 1.76
N MET A 209 -11.81 -11.38 1.66
CA MET A 209 -10.94 -11.30 0.48
C MET A 209 -9.96 -12.48 0.38
N GLY A 210 -9.60 -13.09 1.52
CA GLY A 210 -8.77 -14.29 1.55
C GLY A 210 -7.47 -14.14 0.76
N THR A 211 -7.27 -14.97 -0.27
CA THR A 211 -6.09 -14.93 -1.15
C THR A 211 -6.09 -13.78 -2.15
N GLY A 212 -7.13 -12.95 -2.18
CA GLY A 212 -7.20 -11.75 -3.04
C GLY A 212 -6.28 -10.62 -2.60
N LEU A 213 -5.71 -10.69 -1.37
CA LEU A 213 -4.74 -9.73 -0.88
C LEU A 213 -3.32 -10.30 -0.92
N ASP A 214 -2.42 -9.59 -1.61
CA ASP A 214 -0.98 -9.91 -1.63
C ASP A 214 -0.27 -9.37 -0.39
N ALA A 215 -0.70 -8.21 0.09
CA ALA A 215 -0.20 -7.58 1.31
C ALA A 215 -1.31 -6.93 2.15
N VAL A 216 -0.99 -6.66 3.41
CA VAL A 216 -1.81 -5.90 4.37
C VAL A 216 -0.93 -4.90 5.11
N MET A 217 -1.47 -3.70 5.36
CA MET A 217 -0.84 -2.69 6.20
C MET A 217 -1.73 -2.43 7.42
N PRO A 218 -1.28 -2.76 8.65
CA PRO A 218 -1.98 -2.45 9.88
C PRO A 218 -1.99 -0.95 10.20
N ALA A 219 -3.05 -0.49 10.84
CA ALA A 219 -3.20 0.87 11.29
C ALA A 219 -2.36 1.18 12.55
N HIS A 220 -1.88 2.43 12.67
CA HIS A 220 -1.39 2.97 13.95
C HIS A 220 -2.56 3.42 14.84
N VAL A 221 -3.49 2.50 15.10
CA VAL A 221 -4.68 2.69 15.95
C VAL A 221 -4.62 1.71 17.11
N VAL A 222 -4.96 2.18 18.31
CA VAL A 222 -5.09 1.35 19.51
C VAL A 222 -6.54 0.85 19.62
N PHE A 223 -6.70 -0.44 19.88
CA PHE A 223 -7.98 -1.11 20.11
C PHE A 223 -7.95 -1.75 21.50
N PRO A 224 -8.32 -1.01 22.57
CA PRO A 224 -8.11 -1.46 23.95
C PRO A 224 -8.82 -2.77 24.32
N ALA A 225 -9.92 -3.08 23.63
CA ALA A 225 -10.61 -4.36 23.80
C ALA A 225 -9.77 -5.58 23.35
N VAL A 226 -8.66 -5.35 22.59
CA VAL A 226 -7.79 -6.41 22.07
C VAL A 226 -6.38 -6.27 22.60
N ASP A 227 -5.76 -5.09 22.44
CA ASP A 227 -4.39 -4.82 22.86
C ASP A 227 -4.23 -3.33 23.20
N VAL A 228 -3.32 -3.03 24.13
CA VAL A 228 -2.94 -1.66 24.48
C VAL A 228 -1.95 -1.04 23.48
N GLN A 229 -1.35 -1.88 22.63
CA GLN A 229 -0.48 -1.44 21.54
C GLN A 229 -1.29 -1.15 20.27
N PRO A 230 -0.87 -0.19 19.42
CA PRO A 230 -1.42 -0.05 18.08
C PRO A 230 -1.35 -1.35 17.28
N ALA A 231 -2.29 -1.57 16.37
CA ALA A 231 -2.40 -2.83 15.64
C ALA A 231 -1.10 -3.25 14.94
N GLY A 232 -0.32 -2.28 14.39
CA GLY A 232 0.98 -2.55 13.75
C GLY A 232 2.08 -3.07 14.69
N PHE A 233 1.91 -2.91 16.01
CA PHE A 233 2.86 -3.35 17.03
C PHE A 233 2.31 -4.50 17.90
N SER A 234 1.13 -5.00 17.61
CA SER A 234 0.43 -6.03 18.38
C SER A 234 0.59 -7.43 17.76
N PRO A 235 1.33 -8.35 18.41
CA PRO A 235 1.35 -9.77 18.00
C PRO A 235 -0.05 -10.38 17.98
N ARG A 236 -0.94 -9.92 18.87
CA ARG A 236 -2.33 -10.39 18.93
C ARG A 236 -3.09 -10.03 17.67
N TRP A 237 -2.97 -8.77 17.17
CA TRP A 237 -3.60 -8.36 15.92
C TRP A 237 -2.99 -9.06 14.71
N ILE A 238 -1.66 -9.12 14.60
CA ILE A 238 -1.00 -9.60 13.38
C ILE A 238 -0.92 -11.12 13.35
N ARG A 239 -0.45 -11.78 14.43
CA ARG A 239 -0.22 -13.22 14.41
C ARG A 239 -1.47 -14.02 14.72
N GLU A 240 -2.21 -13.65 15.79
CA GLU A 240 -3.36 -14.45 16.23
C GLU A 240 -4.60 -14.16 15.41
N ILE A 241 -4.90 -12.86 15.14
CA ILE A 241 -6.13 -12.47 14.45
C ILE A 241 -5.92 -12.49 12.94
N LEU A 242 -5.03 -11.65 12.37
CA LEU A 242 -4.86 -11.55 10.92
C LEU A 242 -4.39 -12.88 10.31
N ARG A 243 -3.31 -13.45 10.83
CA ARG A 243 -2.76 -14.69 10.28
C ARG A 243 -3.49 -15.94 10.78
N GLY A 244 -3.77 -16.03 12.09
CA GLY A 244 -4.37 -17.22 12.68
C GLY A 244 -5.86 -17.34 12.41
N ARG A 245 -6.66 -16.31 12.78
CA ARG A 245 -8.12 -16.37 12.69
C ARG A 245 -8.66 -16.05 11.30
N LEU A 246 -8.11 -15.02 10.63
CA LEU A 246 -8.53 -14.61 9.29
C LEU A 246 -7.79 -15.35 8.17
N GLY A 247 -6.74 -16.10 8.49
CA GLY A 247 -6.02 -16.98 7.56
C GLY A 247 -5.12 -16.25 6.55
N PHE A 248 -4.74 -15.01 6.81
CA PHE A 248 -3.91 -14.23 5.90
C PHE A 248 -2.47 -14.76 5.82
N THR A 249 -1.98 -15.04 4.61
CA THR A 249 -0.64 -15.60 4.35
C THR A 249 0.32 -14.67 3.62
N GLY A 250 -0.17 -13.52 3.14
CA GLY A 250 0.61 -12.54 2.39
C GLY A 250 1.58 -11.73 3.24
N ALA A 251 2.18 -10.70 2.64
CA ALA A 251 3.11 -9.80 3.31
C ALA A 251 2.38 -8.83 4.25
N VAL A 252 3.02 -8.47 5.37
CA VAL A 252 2.53 -7.42 6.27
C VAL A 252 3.54 -6.30 6.32
N PHE A 253 3.12 -5.09 5.92
CA PHE A 253 3.90 -3.87 6.05
C PHE A 253 3.56 -3.18 7.36
N SER A 254 4.50 -2.52 8.04
CA SER A 254 4.10 -1.48 9.00
C SER A 254 3.52 -0.29 8.23
N ASP A 255 2.71 0.55 8.87
CA ASP A 255 2.56 1.93 8.41
C ASP A 255 3.84 2.72 8.72
N ASP A 256 3.96 3.98 8.26
CA ASP A 256 5.19 4.77 8.41
C ASP A 256 5.56 4.95 9.89
N LEU A 257 6.73 4.45 10.26
CA LEU A 257 7.24 4.51 11.63
C LEU A 257 7.65 5.92 12.09
N CYS A 258 7.70 6.90 11.20
CA CYS A 258 7.92 8.30 11.53
C CYS A 258 6.64 9.02 11.96
N MET A 259 5.45 8.41 11.78
CA MET A 259 4.18 8.98 12.23
C MET A 259 4.08 9.05 13.76
N ALA A 260 3.29 10.01 14.27
CA ALA A 260 3.11 10.19 15.72
C ALA A 260 2.54 8.92 16.39
N GLY A 261 1.61 8.22 15.73
CA GLY A 261 1.03 6.96 16.19
C GLY A 261 2.03 5.82 16.37
N ALA A 262 3.22 5.89 15.74
CA ALA A 262 4.28 4.91 15.88
C ALA A 262 5.23 5.19 17.08
N ARG A 263 5.28 6.43 17.59
CA ARG A 263 6.21 6.86 18.64
C ARG A 263 5.96 6.20 20.01
N VAL A 264 4.84 5.55 20.18
CA VAL A 264 4.51 4.78 21.40
C VAL A 264 5.49 3.63 21.65
N ALA A 265 6.18 3.13 20.63
CA ALA A 265 7.17 2.07 20.74
C ALA A 265 8.60 2.58 21.03
N GLY A 266 8.83 3.91 21.04
CA GLY A 266 10.14 4.51 21.29
C GLY A 266 10.74 5.21 20.07
N ASP A 267 12.06 5.08 19.88
CA ASP A 267 12.73 5.59 18.68
C ASP A 267 12.44 4.70 17.43
N VAL A 268 12.93 5.12 16.29
CA VAL A 268 12.69 4.41 15.02
C VAL A 268 13.20 2.97 15.03
N VAL A 269 14.30 2.69 15.73
CA VAL A 269 14.88 1.33 15.81
C VAL A 269 14.00 0.45 16.71
N ALA A 270 13.59 0.97 17.86
CA ALA A 270 12.68 0.26 18.77
C ALA A 270 11.32 0.00 18.10
N SER A 271 10.78 1.00 17.38
CA SER A 271 9.52 0.87 16.61
C SER A 271 9.65 -0.19 15.53
N ALA A 272 10.75 -0.21 14.77
CA ALA A 272 10.98 -1.22 13.73
C ALA A 272 11.12 -2.63 14.33
N GLN A 273 11.85 -2.78 15.43
CA GLN A 273 11.98 -4.05 16.14
C GLN A 273 10.63 -4.53 16.68
N ALA A 274 9.82 -3.63 17.27
CA ALA A 274 8.49 -3.96 17.76
C ALA A 274 7.55 -4.42 16.63
N ALA A 275 7.50 -3.71 15.50
CA ALA A 275 6.69 -4.08 14.33
C ALA A 275 7.11 -5.45 13.76
N LEU A 276 8.41 -5.69 13.57
CA LEU A 276 8.93 -6.99 13.09
C LEU A 276 8.64 -8.10 14.10
N ALA A 277 8.80 -7.85 15.41
CA ALA A 277 8.47 -8.79 16.48
C ALA A 277 6.96 -9.08 16.53
N ALA A 278 6.11 -8.09 16.24
CA ALA A 278 4.67 -8.29 16.15
C ALA A 278 4.26 -9.17 14.96
N GLY A 279 5.07 -9.24 13.90
CA GLY A 279 4.82 -10.10 12.74
C GLY A 279 4.72 -9.36 11.41
N CYS A 280 5.07 -8.07 11.36
CA CYS A 280 5.32 -7.36 10.11
C CYS A 280 6.52 -7.99 9.38
N ASP A 281 6.46 -8.03 8.07
CA ASP A 281 7.55 -8.46 7.19
C ASP A 281 8.39 -7.27 6.73
N PHE A 282 7.75 -6.09 6.58
CA PHE A 282 8.37 -4.87 6.12
C PHE A 282 8.08 -3.71 7.08
N VAL A 283 9.04 -2.81 7.21
CA VAL A 283 8.95 -1.60 8.03
C VAL A 283 9.25 -0.36 7.18
N LEU A 284 8.33 0.62 7.20
CA LEU A 284 8.43 1.86 6.45
C LEU A 284 9.05 2.96 7.32
N VAL A 285 10.06 3.64 6.77
CA VAL A 285 10.62 4.87 7.35
C VAL A 285 10.67 5.92 6.26
N CYS A 286 9.81 6.93 6.36
CA CYS A 286 9.60 7.92 5.34
C CYS A 286 9.80 9.33 5.87
N ASN A 287 10.19 10.24 4.98
CA ASN A 287 10.30 11.68 5.25
C ASN A 287 11.29 12.08 6.36
N ASP A 288 12.11 11.15 6.84
CA ASP A 288 13.15 11.38 7.87
C ASP A 288 14.43 10.60 7.53
N SER A 289 15.34 11.28 6.87
CA SER A 289 16.62 10.68 6.45
C SER A 289 17.55 10.36 7.62
N ALA A 290 17.43 11.07 8.75
CA ALA A 290 18.21 10.80 9.95
C ALA A 290 17.71 9.52 10.64
N ALA A 291 16.38 9.36 10.74
CA ALA A 291 15.76 8.13 11.22
C ALA A 291 16.12 6.94 10.33
N ALA A 292 16.16 7.11 9.00
CA ALA A 292 16.59 6.07 8.07
C ALA A 292 18.06 5.65 8.32
N ASP A 293 18.98 6.60 8.48
CA ASP A 293 20.38 6.31 8.79
C ASP A 293 20.52 5.61 10.16
N GLN A 294 19.79 6.05 11.19
CA GLN A 294 19.77 5.41 12.50
C GLN A 294 19.26 3.96 12.41
N LEU A 295 18.15 3.75 11.68
CA LEU A 295 17.60 2.41 11.49
C LEU A 295 18.60 1.48 10.79
N LEU A 296 19.19 1.91 9.69
CA LEU A 296 20.16 1.11 8.95
C LEU A 296 21.41 0.76 9.75
N ALA A 297 21.83 1.64 10.65
CA ALA A 297 23.00 1.41 11.51
C ALA A 297 22.74 0.41 12.65
N HIS A 298 21.49 0.31 13.15
CA HIS A 298 21.24 -0.37 14.42
C HIS A 298 20.21 -1.48 14.34
N LEU A 299 19.38 -1.59 13.27
CA LEU A 299 18.37 -2.63 13.16
C LEU A 299 19.00 -4.02 13.08
N GLN A 300 18.62 -4.89 14.02
CA GLN A 300 18.95 -6.30 13.98
C GLN A 300 17.80 -7.09 13.34
N TRP A 301 18.08 -7.75 12.23
CA TRP A 301 17.08 -8.54 11.51
C TRP A 301 17.68 -9.81 10.93
N ARG A 302 16.89 -10.88 10.94
CA ARG A 302 17.26 -12.17 10.36
C ARG A 302 16.28 -12.56 9.27
N ARG A 303 16.80 -12.82 8.08
CA ARG A 303 16.04 -13.33 6.94
C ARG A 303 15.44 -14.70 7.25
N THR A 304 14.21 -14.93 6.77
CA THR A 304 13.50 -16.21 6.92
C THR A 304 12.95 -16.68 5.57
N PRO A 305 12.74 -18.01 5.35
CA PRO A 305 12.09 -18.50 4.13
C PRO A 305 10.69 -17.89 3.91
N ALA A 306 9.93 -17.70 4.97
CA ALA A 306 8.60 -17.07 4.89
C ALA A 306 8.65 -15.62 4.40
N PHE A 307 9.68 -14.86 4.77
CA PHE A 307 9.91 -13.52 4.21
C PHE A 307 10.17 -13.59 2.72
N ASP A 308 11.00 -14.53 2.26
CA ASP A 308 11.33 -14.70 0.85
C ASP A 308 10.11 -15.03 0.00
N GLU A 309 9.27 -15.94 0.47
CA GLU A 309 8.02 -16.30 -0.20
C GLU A 309 7.07 -15.11 -0.32
N ARG A 310 6.95 -14.30 0.74
CA ARG A 310 6.09 -13.12 0.76
C ARG A 310 6.63 -12.00 -0.13
N LEU A 311 7.95 -11.74 -0.06
CA LEU A 311 8.62 -10.79 -0.94
C LEU A 311 8.45 -11.16 -2.42
N ALA A 312 8.57 -12.44 -2.76
CA ALA A 312 8.39 -12.94 -4.13
C ALA A 312 6.99 -12.66 -4.67
N ARG A 313 5.94 -12.76 -3.83
CA ARG A 313 4.55 -12.47 -4.21
C ARG A 313 4.31 -10.99 -4.54
N LEU A 314 5.11 -10.09 -3.97
CA LEU A 314 5.04 -8.65 -4.24
C LEU A 314 5.74 -8.24 -5.54
N GLY A 315 6.46 -9.17 -6.16
CA GLY A 315 7.16 -8.90 -7.41
C GLY A 315 6.20 -8.66 -8.57
N PRO A 316 6.69 -7.96 -9.60
CA PRO A 316 5.92 -7.78 -10.83
C PRO A 316 5.59 -9.14 -11.45
N ARG A 317 4.35 -9.25 -11.92
CA ARG A 317 3.88 -10.42 -12.67
C ARG A 317 4.00 -10.09 -14.14
N ASP A 318 5.21 -10.24 -14.68
CA ASP A 318 5.50 -9.91 -16.06
C ASP A 318 4.96 -10.98 -17.00
N GLY A 319 4.38 -10.53 -18.11
CA GLY A 319 3.85 -11.35 -19.19
C GLY A 319 3.54 -10.48 -20.40
N PRO A 320 3.33 -11.08 -21.60
CA PRO A 320 2.90 -10.31 -22.77
C PRO A 320 1.47 -9.77 -22.58
N PRO A 321 1.17 -8.51 -23.02
CA PRO A 321 2.12 -7.56 -23.57
C PRO A 321 3.00 -6.91 -22.48
N ALA A 322 4.20 -6.44 -22.86
CA ALA A 322 5.08 -5.72 -21.94
C ALA A 322 4.36 -4.49 -21.33
N PRO A 323 4.70 -4.05 -20.10
CA PRO A 323 3.95 -2.99 -19.39
C PRO A 323 3.68 -1.72 -20.22
N ALA A 324 4.68 -1.22 -20.96
CA ALA A 324 4.50 -0.06 -21.83
C ALA A 324 3.52 -0.30 -22.98
N GLN A 325 3.39 -1.53 -23.47
CA GLN A 325 2.48 -1.92 -24.55
C GLN A 325 1.03 -2.05 -24.05
N VAL A 326 0.81 -2.32 -22.76
CA VAL A 326 -0.53 -2.43 -22.17
C VAL A 326 -1.34 -1.18 -22.42
N LEU A 327 -0.72 0.00 -22.37
CA LEU A 327 -1.39 1.29 -22.60
C LEU A 327 -1.90 1.49 -24.06
N GLN A 328 -1.48 0.62 -24.97
CA GLN A 328 -1.92 0.67 -26.39
C GLN A 328 -3.03 -0.37 -26.69
N THR A 329 -3.41 -1.19 -25.73
CA THR A 329 -4.38 -2.27 -25.92
C THR A 329 -5.83 -1.76 -25.99
N ALA A 330 -6.69 -2.55 -26.63
CA ALA A 330 -8.13 -2.31 -26.63
C ALA A 330 -8.71 -2.36 -25.21
N ARG A 331 -8.20 -3.25 -24.34
CA ARG A 331 -8.59 -3.35 -22.94
C ARG A 331 -8.33 -2.05 -22.18
N TYR A 332 -7.16 -1.44 -22.36
CA TYR A 332 -6.84 -0.18 -21.68
C TYR A 332 -7.76 0.95 -22.14
N ARG A 333 -8.02 1.06 -23.46
CA ARG A 333 -8.97 2.05 -23.99
C ARG A 333 -10.39 1.86 -23.47
N ALA A 334 -10.87 0.61 -23.38
CA ALA A 334 -12.18 0.29 -22.80
C ALA A 334 -12.25 0.67 -21.32
N ALA A 335 -11.21 0.36 -20.54
CA ALA A 335 -11.15 0.72 -19.13
C ALA A 335 -11.16 2.25 -18.90
N LEU A 336 -10.49 3.03 -19.76
CA LEU A 336 -10.60 4.49 -19.72
C LEU A 336 -12.02 5.00 -19.98
N GLN A 337 -12.77 4.36 -20.91
CA GLN A 337 -14.16 4.72 -21.20
C GLN A 337 -15.06 4.42 -19.98
N ASP A 338 -14.84 3.28 -19.33
CA ASP A 338 -15.58 2.92 -18.11
C ASP A 338 -15.33 3.93 -16.98
N LEU A 339 -14.06 4.33 -16.75
CA LEU A 339 -13.71 5.35 -15.76
C LEU A 339 -14.30 6.73 -16.05
N ALA A 340 -14.46 7.10 -17.32
CA ALA A 340 -15.03 8.39 -17.70
C ALA A 340 -16.46 8.58 -17.17
N SER A 341 -17.22 7.49 -16.97
CA SER A 341 -18.56 7.50 -16.40
C SER A 341 -18.61 7.99 -14.93
N LEU A 342 -17.47 7.92 -14.20
CA LEU A 342 -17.32 8.46 -12.84
C LEU A 342 -16.56 9.78 -12.78
N GLY A 343 -16.32 10.46 -13.91
CA GLY A 343 -15.49 11.66 -13.96
C GLY A 343 -13.99 11.40 -13.93
N GLY A 344 -13.55 10.15 -14.13
CA GLY A 344 -12.16 9.80 -14.38
C GLY A 344 -11.72 10.22 -15.78
N GLY A 345 -10.42 10.43 -15.96
CA GLY A 345 -9.90 10.75 -17.28
C GLY A 345 -8.44 11.18 -17.29
N PRO A 346 -7.83 11.28 -18.48
CA PRO A 346 -6.43 11.64 -18.61
C PRO A 346 -6.15 13.05 -18.07
N THR A 347 -5.12 13.19 -17.27
CA THR A 347 -4.61 14.48 -16.82
C THR A 347 -3.54 14.95 -17.81
N PRO A 348 -3.62 16.18 -18.35
CA PRO A 348 -2.60 16.68 -19.27
C PRO A 348 -1.20 16.61 -18.66
N ALA A 349 -0.22 16.20 -19.44
CA ALA A 349 1.19 16.38 -19.10
C ALA A 349 1.50 17.89 -19.14
N ARG A 350 2.17 18.41 -18.13
CA ARG A 350 2.64 19.80 -18.11
C ARG A 350 3.94 19.92 -18.87
#